data_164d564f88de4da78aa0b60f486b8332
#
_entry.id   164d564f88de4da78aa0b60f486b8332
#
_cell.length_a   1.000
_cell.length_b   1.000
_cell.length_c   1.000
_cell.angle_alpha   90.00
_cell.angle_beta   90.00
_cell.angle_gamma   90.00
#
_symmetry.space_group_name_H-M   'P 1'
#
loop_
_entity.id
_entity.type
_entity.pdbx_description
1 polymer ?
#
loop_
_entity_poly.entity_id
_entity_poly.type
_entity_poly.pdbx_seq_one_letter_code
_entity_poly.pdbx_strand_id
1 'polypeptide(L)'
;MTVSCSSLFPFLRVILLGIGLSLFSFGSAEAQPTYGLSRGGSTYYSFIDYQRSFARPQEAMARKVDTLKKQFAAKKLGWPANYIYIRSFKYDSQLEVWVKQRPADSFRLFKVYPVCALAGSLGPKRMQGDFQVPEGFYYINEFNPTSNYYLSLGLNYPNASDKLLSDSLKPGGEIYIHGSCVTVGCIPITDQQIDELYVLAAYAREQGQHYIPVHIFPCRYDVPKSVAYLNDLTKDDPTLKDFTDQLKDAYTYFEKTKRLPVVMITDDGRYHVNEAKGLVAPKGTAATAMPTLEQKGLVASRVAPPRKLRQLGNVPDYVDQWPRYPGGAEAFARFLERVSAAVAIHLPSGITRAFLQVEFVVDKDGVPVNFTVVRGLSDASVLHQKLIEELETMPSWSPALLAKKPVPKKMLQTITIDLK
;
A
#
# COMPACT_ATOMS: atom_id res chain seq x y z
N MET A 1 -32.27 54.89 -54.02
CA MET A 1 -31.91 54.50 -55.36
C MET A 1 -31.53 53.03 -55.25
N THR A 2 -32.48 52.03 -55.35
CA THR A 2 -32.86 51.38 -56.62
C THR A 2 -31.62 50.85 -57.36
N VAL A 3 -31.43 49.56 -57.64
CA VAL A 3 -32.14 48.58 -58.47
C VAL A 3 -31.42 47.27 -58.27
N SER A 4 -31.96 46.12 -57.84
CA SER A 4 -32.69 45.09 -58.57
C SER A 4 -31.97 44.41 -59.74
N CYS A 5 -32.01 43.14 -59.71
CA CYS A 5 -32.32 42.11 -60.74
C CYS A 5 -31.31 40.95 -60.86
N SER A 6 -31.73 39.82 -60.49
CA SER A 6 -32.30 38.68 -61.30
C SER A 6 -31.30 37.65 -61.84
N SER A 7 -31.46 36.45 -61.33
CA SER A 7 -31.63 35.13 -61.95
C SER A 7 -30.67 34.63 -63.03
N LEU A 8 -30.21 33.39 -62.82
CA LEU A 8 -30.45 32.26 -63.77
C LEU A 8 -29.78 30.97 -63.25
N PHE A 9 -30.58 29.94 -63.04
CA PHE A 9 -30.18 28.52 -63.00
C PHE A 9 -29.86 28.01 -64.43
N PRO A 10 -29.03 26.99 -64.60
CA PRO A 10 -29.64 25.68 -64.77
C PRO A 10 -28.91 24.48 -64.13
N PHE A 11 -29.70 23.49 -63.80
CA PHE A 11 -29.50 22.07 -63.61
C PHE A 11 -28.18 21.43 -64.07
N LEU A 12 -27.54 20.63 -63.24
CA LEU A 12 -26.91 19.39 -63.66
C LEU A 12 -26.92 18.33 -62.54
N ARG A 13 -27.13 17.15 -62.95
CA ARG A 13 -27.51 15.88 -62.35
C ARG A 13 -26.67 15.36 -61.25
N VAL A 14 -27.37 14.76 -60.30
CA VAL A 14 -27.00 13.81 -59.25
C VAL A 14 -26.16 12.66 -59.78
N ILE A 15 -25.03 12.38 -59.12
CA ILE A 15 -24.42 11.05 -59.05
C ILE A 15 -24.30 10.73 -57.54
N LEU A 16 -25.13 9.77 -57.12
CA LEU A 16 -25.05 9.12 -55.81
C LEU A 16 -23.83 8.19 -55.81
N LEU A 17 -22.80 8.55 -55.03
CA LEU A 17 -21.77 7.62 -54.57
C LEU A 17 -21.96 7.41 -53.10
N GLY A 18 -22.42 6.24 -52.74
CA GLY A 18 -22.59 5.79 -51.38
C GLY A 18 -21.24 5.72 -50.67
N ILE A 19 -21.02 6.59 -49.69
CA ILE A 19 -19.94 6.45 -48.75
C ILE A 19 -20.54 5.77 -47.50
N GLY A 20 -20.14 4.51 -47.34
CA GLY A 20 -20.50 3.71 -46.18
C GLY A 20 -19.99 4.40 -44.90
N LEU A 21 -20.91 4.80 -44.06
CA LEU A 21 -20.65 5.33 -42.70
C LEU A 21 -20.26 4.13 -41.83
N SER A 22 -18.95 3.90 -41.69
CA SER A 22 -18.44 2.96 -40.69
C SER A 22 -18.70 3.55 -39.32
N LEU A 23 -19.72 3.06 -38.64
CA LEU A 23 -19.95 3.28 -37.21
C LEU A 23 -18.76 2.68 -36.44
N PHE A 24 -17.81 3.50 -36.10
CA PHE A 24 -16.87 3.15 -35.05
C PHE A 24 -17.66 3.05 -33.75
N SER A 25 -17.96 1.82 -33.35
CA SER A 25 -18.36 1.52 -31.98
C SER A 25 -17.20 1.91 -31.05
N PHE A 26 -17.34 3.01 -30.37
CA PHE A 26 -16.51 3.28 -29.19
C PHE A 26 -16.82 2.15 -28.19
N GLY A 27 -15.91 1.19 -28.10
CA GLY A 27 -15.93 0.20 -27.04
C GLY A 27 -15.95 0.94 -25.71
N SER A 28 -17.02 0.77 -24.97
CA SER A 28 -17.12 1.17 -23.58
C SER A 28 -15.90 0.61 -22.85
N ALA A 29 -15.07 1.47 -22.28
CA ALA A 29 -14.05 1.05 -21.33
C ALA A 29 -14.80 0.28 -20.25
N GLU A 30 -14.61 -1.03 -20.19
CA GLU A 30 -15.12 -1.84 -19.07
C GLU A 30 -14.53 -1.26 -17.80
N ALA A 31 -15.40 -0.67 -16.97
CA ALA A 31 -15.04 -0.26 -15.63
C ALA A 31 -14.51 -1.51 -14.90
N GLN A 32 -13.30 -1.43 -14.38
CA GLN A 32 -12.74 -2.49 -13.56
C GLN A 32 -13.74 -2.83 -12.45
N PRO A 33 -13.94 -4.11 -12.12
CA PRO A 33 -14.90 -4.50 -11.10
C PRO A 33 -14.53 -3.83 -9.78
N THR A 34 -15.37 -2.93 -9.32
CA THR A 34 -15.31 -2.38 -7.97
C THR A 34 -15.65 -3.52 -7.03
N TYR A 35 -14.65 -4.01 -6.30
CA TYR A 35 -14.88 -5.00 -5.25
C TYR A 35 -15.79 -4.37 -4.20
N GLY A 36 -17.01 -4.87 -4.10
CA GLY A 36 -17.99 -4.38 -3.15
C GLY A 36 -17.52 -4.66 -1.72
N LEU A 37 -17.27 -3.59 -0.95
CA LEU A 37 -17.07 -3.67 0.49
C LEU A 37 -18.43 -3.95 1.16
N SER A 38 -18.50 -4.84 2.15
CA SER A 38 -19.75 -5.14 2.84
C SER A 38 -19.63 -5.02 4.36
N ARG A 39 -20.69 -4.54 4.99
CA ARG A 39 -20.83 -4.47 6.44
C ARG A 39 -22.28 -4.75 6.80
N GLY A 40 -22.54 -5.71 7.70
CA GLY A 40 -23.89 -6.01 8.18
C GLY A 40 -24.89 -6.40 7.08
N GLY A 41 -24.44 -7.07 6.02
CA GLY A 41 -25.28 -7.48 4.88
C GLY A 41 -25.49 -6.41 3.80
N SER A 42 -25.00 -5.19 3.98
CA SER A 42 -25.02 -4.12 2.96
C SER A 42 -23.77 -4.18 2.08
N THR A 43 -23.96 -4.09 0.76
CA THR A 43 -22.84 -3.99 -0.20
C THR A 43 -22.56 -2.52 -0.48
N TYR A 44 -21.30 -2.10 -0.37
CA TYR A 44 -20.83 -0.75 -0.68
C TYR A 44 -20.08 -0.76 -2.00
N TYR A 45 -20.45 0.16 -2.88
CA TYR A 45 -19.84 0.28 -4.22
C TYR A 45 -18.59 1.16 -4.24
N SER A 46 -18.34 1.90 -3.14
CA SER A 46 -17.16 2.75 -2.99
C SER A 46 -16.55 2.62 -1.60
N PHE A 47 -15.23 2.91 -1.51
CA PHE A 47 -14.53 2.92 -0.24
C PHE A 47 -15.07 4.03 0.68
N ILE A 48 -15.43 5.17 0.12
CA ILE A 48 -16.02 6.28 0.87
C ILE A 48 -17.36 5.88 1.49
N ASP A 49 -18.25 5.20 0.75
CA ASP A 49 -19.54 4.77 1.29
C ASP A 49 -19.36 3.71 2.38
N TYR A 50 -18.40 2.80 2.21
CA TYR A 50 -18.01 1.87 3.26
C TYR A 50 -17.56 2.61 4.52
N GLN A 51 -16.68 3.61 4.40
CA GLN A 51 -16.23 4.40 5.55
C GLN A 51 -17.38 5.19 6.19
N ARG A 52 -18.29 5.74 5.40
CA ARG A 52 -19.48 6.45 5.90
C ARG A 52 -20.45 5.55 6.68
N SER A 53 -20.40 4.24 6.52
CA SER A 53 -21.19 3.30 7.29
C SER A 53 -20.80 3.25 8.79
N PHE A 54 -19.65 3.83 9.15
CA PHE A 54 -19.19 3.99 10.52
C PHE A 54 -19.48 5.40 11.02
N ALA A 55 -19.97 5.55 12.24
CA ALA A 55 -20.38 6.86 12.78
C ALA A 55 -19.25 7.91 12.75
N ARG A 56 -18.06 7.57 13.27
CA ARG A 56 -16.94 8.53 13.35
C ARG A 56 -16.44 9.01 11.98
N PRO A 57 -16.16 8.16 10.99
CA PRO A 57 -15.81 8.63 9.64
C PRO A 57 -16.94 9.42 8.98
N GLN A 58 -18.21 9.04 9.17
CA GLN A 58 -19.36 9.78 8.63
C GLN A 58 -19.38 11.20 9.18
N GLU A 59 -19.23 11.36 10.48
CA GLU A 59 -19.20 12.65 11.16
C GLU A 59 -17.95 13.46 10.76
N ALA A 60 -16.77 12.83 10.68
CA ALA A 60 -15.54 13.46 10.21
C ALA A 60 -15.71 14.03 8.79
N MET A 61 -16.29 13.25 7.88
CA MET A 61 -16.58 13.69 6.51
C MET A 61 -17.59 14.85 6.49
N ALA A 62 -18.65 14.76 7.30
CA ALA A 62 -19.64 15.84 7.40
C ALA A 62 -19.01 17.17 7.90
N ARG A 63 -18.10 17.10 8.87
CA ARG A 63 -17.42 18.28 9.42
C ARG A 63 -16.34 18.84 8.50
N LYS A 64 -15.63 17.99 7.75
CA LYS A 64 -14.34 18.37 7.14
C LYS A 64 -14.36 18.53 5.63
N VAL A 65 -15.22 17.84 4.89
CA VAL A 65 -15.17 17.82 3.41
C VAL A 65 -15.26 19.21 2.82
N ASP A 66 -16.21 20.02 3.24
CA ASP A 66 -16.40 21.37 2.66
C ASP A 66 -15.28 22.34 3.06
N THR A 67 -14.76 22.19 4.29
CA THR A 67 -13.60 22.98 4.74
C THR A 67 -12.35 22.60 3.93
N LEU A 68 -12.12 21.31 3.71
CA LEU A 68 -11.00 20.81 2.90
C LEU A 68 -11.11 21.27 1.45
N LYS A 69 -12.30 21.21 0.83
CA LYS A 69 -12.52 21.77 -0.53
C LYS A 69 -12.13 23.24 -0.61
N LYS A 70 -12.56 24.05 0.36
CA LYS A 70 -12.19 25.48 0.42
C LYS A 70 -10.68 25.67 0.58
N GLN A 71 -10.02 24.89 1.44
CA GLN A 71 -8.57 24.96 1.65
C GLN A 71 -7.79 24.54 0.38
N PHE A 72 -8.25 23.51 -0.33
CA PHE A 72 -7.67 23.09 -1.60
C PHE A 72 -7.81 24.19 -2.66
N ALA A 73 -9.00 24.77 -2.80
CA ALA A 73 -9.25 25.87 -3.73
C ALA A 73 -8.37 27.09 -3.42
N ALA A 74 -8.25 27.50 -2.16
CA ALA A 74 -7.40 28.61 -1.74
C ALA A 74 -5.91 28.40 -2.08
N LYS A 75 -5.45 27.14 -2.08
CA LYS A 75 -4.09 26.77 -2.47
C LYS A 75 -3.94 26.44 -3.97
N LYS A 76 -4.99 26.60 -4.77
CA LYS A 76 -5.05 26.23 -6.19
C LYS A 76 -4.64 24.76 -6.39
N LEU A 77 -5.20 23.87 -5.56
CA LEU A 77 -5.06 22.41 -5.60
C LEU A 77 -6.37 21.79 -6.07
N GLY A 78 -6.29 20.68 -6.82
CA GLY A 78 -7.47 19.90 -7.20
C GLY A 78 -8.01 19.10 -6.01
N TRP A 79 -9.33 19.03 -5.88
CA TRP A 79 -10.03 18.19 -4.90
C TRP A 79 -10.84 17.09 -5.60
N PRO A 80 -10.83 15.84 -5.10
CA PRO A 80 -9.90 15.33 -4.09
C PRO A 80 -8.48 15.20 -4.64
N ALA A 81 -7.48 15.13 -3.77
CA ALA A 81 -6.13 14.76 -4.21
C ALA A 81 -6.11 13.29 -4.62
N ASN A 82 -5.56 12.98 -5.79
CA ASN A 82 -5.42 11.60 -6.23
C ASN A 82 -4.23 10.90 -5.53
N TYR A 83 -3.25 11.69 -5.11
CA TYR A 83 -2.07 11.18 -4.41
C TYR A 83 -1.77 12.07 -3.22
N ILE A 84 -1.60 11.45 -2.06
CA ILE A 84 -1.09 12.08 -0.85
C ILE A 84 0.19 11.39 -0.41
N TYR A 85 1.03 12.12 0.28
CA TYR A 85 2.25 11.66 0.89
C TYR A 85 2.38 12.31 2.26
N ILE A 86 2.74 11.55 3.29
CA ILE A 86 2.83 11.99 4.68
C ILE A 86 4.30 11.89 5.11
N ARG A 87 4.78 12.95 5.81
CA ARG A 87 6.08 12.93 6.48
C ARG A 87 5.88 13.26 7.95
N SER A 88 6.52 12.50 8.84
CA SER A 88 6.56 12.82 10.26
C SER A 88 8.00 13.08 10.69
N PHE A 89 8.20 14.10 11.52
CA PHE A 89 9.50 14.51 12.06
C PHE A 89 9.45 14.44 13.58
N LYS A 90 10.16 13.47 14.17
CA LYS A 90 10.06 13.18 15.61
C LYS A 90 10.50 14.36 16.45
N TYR A 91 11.74 14.85 16.26
CA TYR A 91 12.29 15.95 17.03
C TYR A 91 11.47 17.24 16.90
N ASP A 92 11.02 17.55 15.70
CA ASP A 92 10.27 18.77 15.40
C ASP A 92 8.80 18.66 15.76
N SER A 93 8.32 17.48 16.15
CA SER A 93 6.92 17.20 16.49
C SER A 93 5.94 17.68 15.39
N GLN A 94 6.24 17.38 14.13
CA GLN A 94 5.48 17.81 12.96
C GLN A 94 5.10 16.64 12.08
N LEU A 95 3.90 16.72 11.50
CA LEU A 95 3.41 15.82 10.46
C LEU A 95 2.98 16.66 9.27
N GLU A 96 3.62 16.48 8.13
CA GLU A 96 3.33 17.16 6.89
C GLU A 96 2.49 16.30 5.95
N VAL A 97 1.52 16.93 5.28
CA VAL A 97 0.71 16.31 4.23
C VAL A 97 0.99 17.00 2.91
N TRP A 98 1.48 16.24 1.96
CA TRP A 98 1.80 16.65 0.61
C TRP A 98 0.83 16.02 -0.37
N VAL A 99 0.44 16.74 -1.43
CA VAL A 99 -0.58 16.30 -2.39
C VAL A 99 -0.15 16.53 -3.83
N LYS A 100 -0.69 15.71 -4.74
CA LYS A 100 -0.61 15.91 -6.20
C LYS A 100 -1.80 15.27 -6.91
N GLN A 101 -2.04 15.63 -8.17
CA GLN A 101 -3.15 15.12 -8.96
C GLN A 101 -2.75 14.00 -9.92
N ARG A 102 -1.62 14.13 -10.60
CA ARG A 102 -1.15 13.17 -11.59
C ARG A 102 0.15 12.52 -11.16
N PRO A 103 0.46 11.29 -11.58
CA PRO A 103 1.72 10.62 -11.25
C PRO A 103 2.95 11.47 -11.61
N ALA A 104 2.92 12.18 -12.74
CA ALA A 104 4.02 13.01 -13.22
C ALA A 104 4.21 14.33 -12.46
N ASP A 105 3.19 14.80 -11.74
CA ASP A 105 3.25 16.08 -11.00
C ASP A 105 4.22 15.97 -9.82
N SER A 106 4.82 17.10 -9.44
CA SER A 106 5.53 17.25 -8.17
C SER A 106 4.54 17.41 -7.03
N PHE A 107 4.87 16.89 -5.86
CA PHE A 107 4.08 17.09 -4.66
C PHE A 107 4.12 18.54 -4.20
N ARG A 108 3.00 19.03 -3.69
CA ARG A 108 2.84 20.36 -3.11
C ARG A 108 2.40 20.22 -1.66
N LEU A 109 3.00 21.01 -0.77
CA LEU A 109 2.63 21.01 0.64
C LEU A 109 1.19 21.51 0.81
N PHE A 110 0.35 20.62 1.34
CA PHE A 110 -1.02 20.99 1.68
C PHE A 110 -1.11 21.56 3.10
N LYS A 111 -0.60 20.80 4.11
CA LYS A 111 -0.75 21.19 5.51
C LYS A 111 0.34 20.58 6.39
N VAL A 112 0.62 21.25 7.50
CA VAL A 112 1.46 20.76 8.59
C VAL A 112 0.59 20.65 9.83
N TYR A 113 0.63 19.50 10.48
CA TYR A 113 -0.03 19.25 11.75
C TYR A 113 1.01 19.14 12.86
N PRO A 114 0.84 19.78 14.02
CA PRO A 114 1.62 19.47 15.20
C PRO A 114 1.29 18.06 15.68
N VAL A 115 2.33 17.29 16.02
CA VAL A 115 2.22 16.01 16.72
C VAL A 115 2.11 16.30 18.21
N CYS A 116 1.08 15.79 18.88
CA CYS A 116 0.74 16.19 20.26
C CYS A 116 1.72 15.65 21.31
N ALA A 117 2.25 14.46 21.09
CA ALA A 117 3.14 13.78 22.03
C ALA A 117 4.14 12.91 21.27
N LEU A 118 5.29 12.69 21.85
CA LEU A 118 6.31 11.80 21.36
C LEU A 118 6.66 10.79 22.46
N ALA A 119 6.75 9.54 22.10
CA ALA A 119 7.29 8.49 22.96
C ALA A 119 8.67 8.05 22.44
N GLY A 120 9.56 7.69 23.35
CA GLY A 120 10.92 7.27 23.04
C GLY A 120 11.87 8.41 22.68
N SER A 121 12.98 8.06 22.04
CA SER A 121 14.04 8.96 21.57
C SER A 121 14.12 8.95 20.04
N LEU A 122 15.08 9.67 19.46
CA LEU A 122 15.41 9.50 18.04
C LEU A 122 16.07 8.13 17.82
N GLY A 123 15.86 7.58 16.64
CA GLY A 123 16.31 6.26 16.25
C GLY A 123 15.15 5.31 15.92
N PRO A 124 15.47 4.15 15.32
CA PRO A 124 14.49 3.18 14.90
C PRO A 124 13.83 2.46 16.08
N LYS A 125 12.61 1.98 15.87
CA LYS A 125 11.99 1.00 16.76
C LYS A 125 12.58 -0.38 16.50
N ARG A 126 12.94 -1.11 17.59
CA ARG A 126 13.63 -2.40 17.46
C ARG A 126 12.97 -3.55 18.21
N MET A 127 12.11 -3.27 19.18
CA MET A 127 11.42 -4.32 19.93
C MET A 127 10.06 -3.88 20.44
N GLN A 128 9.23 -4.83 20.78
CA GLN A 128 7.97 -4.57 21.47
C GLN A 128 8.26 -3.99 22.86
N GLY A 129 7.53 -2.94 23.24
CA GLY A 129 7.67 -2.33 24.56
C GLY A 129 8.85 -1.36 24.71
N ASP A 130 9.59 -1.05 23.64
CA ASP A 130 10.65 -0.02 23.65
C ASP A 130 10.11 1.42 23.67
N PHE A 131 8.81 1.58 23.58
CA PHE A 131 8.10 2.87 23.53
C PHE A 131 8.59 3.81 22.41
N GLN A 132 9.18 3.27 21.36
CA GLN A 132 9.71 4.04 20.23
C GLN A 132 8.65 4.22 19.14
N VAL A 133 8.54 5.47 18.67
CA VAL A 133 7.97 5.73 17.34
C VAL A 133 9.00 5.25 16.29
N PRO A 134 8.64 4.37 15.35
CA PRO A 134 9.59 3.91 14.35
C PRO A 134 10.06 5.05 13.45
N GLU A 135 11.24 4.91 12.87
CA GLU A 135 11.78 5.76 11.80
C GLU A 135 12.00 4.89 10.56
N GLY A 136 11.70 5.42 9.38
CA GLY A 136 11.80 4.67 8.13
C GLY A 136 10.71 4.99 7.12
N PHE A 137 10.51 4.05 6.19
CA PHE A 137 9.63 4.20 5.04
C PHE A 137 8.47 3.22 5.13
N TYR A 138 7.28 3.76 5.34
CA TYR A 138 6.04 3.02 5.58
C TYR A 138 4.96 3.45 4.61
N TYR A 139 3.80 2.80 4.70
CA TYR A 139 2.56 3.21 4.06
C TYR A 139 1.36 2.89 4.96
N ILE A 140 0.25 3.59 4.72
CA ILE A 140 -1.01 3.29 5.40
C ILE A 140 -1.52 1.94 4.89
N ASN A 141 -1.63 0.95 5.77
CA ASN A 141 -2.16 -0.38 5.48
C ASN A 141 -3.57 -0.60 6.01
N GLU A 142 -4.02 0.25 6.95
CA GLU A 142 -5.31 0.09 7.62
C GLU A 142 -6.00 1.44 7.86
N PHE A 143 -7.32 1.45 7.68
CA PHE A 143 -8.22 2.49 8.14
C PHE A 143 -9.05 1.93 9.30
N ASN A 144 -8.81 2.40 10.51
CA ASN A 144 -9.53 1.92 11.68
C ASN A 144 -10.59 2.95 12.13
N PRO A 145 -11.86 2.77 11.72
CA PRO A 145 -12.96 3.68 12.03
C PRO A 145 -13.48 3.58 13.45
N THR A 146 -13.09 2.51 14.16
CA THR A 146 -13.57 2.20 15.53
C THR A 146 -12.44 2.16 16.55
N SER A 147 -11.36 2.88 16.25
CA SER A 147 -10.16 2.94 17.09
C SER A 147 -10.48 3.35 18.53
N ASN A 148 -9.78 2.77 19.51
CA ASN A 148 -9.82 3.24 20.90
C ASN A 148 -9.30 4.68 21.06
N TYR A 149 -8.53 5.16 20.08
CA TYR A 149 -7.97 6.50 20.00
C TYR A 149 -8.71 7.36 18.96
N TYR A 150 -10.03 7.33 18.98
CA TYR A 150 -10.96 8.06 18.13
C TYR A 150 -10.98 7.54 16.68
N LEU A 151 -10.09 7.97 15.80
CA LEU A 151 -9.85 7.46 14.46
C LEU A 151 -8.38 7.13 14.32
N SER A 152 -8.01 6.11 13.53
CA SER A 152 -6.61 5.82 13.28
C SER A 152 -6.33 5.25 11.88
N LEU A 153 -5.11 5.53 11.44
CA LEU A 153 -4.52 5.04 10.20
C LEU A 153 -3.32 4.17 10.55
N GLY A 154 -3.41 2.87 10.32
CA GLY A 154 -2.36 1.91 10.60
C GLY A 154 -1.21 2.00 9.62
N LEU A 155 0.00 1.78 10.10
CA LEU A 155 1.22 1.72 9.31
C LEU A 155 1.68 0.28 9.15
N ASN A 156 2.28 -0.05 8.01
CA ASN A 156 2.85 -1.38 7.74
C ASN A 156 4.17 -1.64 8.51
N TYR A 157 4.22 -1.21 9.77
CA TYR A 157 5.30 -1.58 10.68
C TYR A 157 5.06 -3.00 11.23
N PRO A 158 6.09 -3.88 11.35
CA PRO A 158 7.45 -3.70 10.85
C PRO A 158 7.53 -3.89 9.32
N ASN A 159 8.27 -3.02 8.63
CA ASN A 159 8.60 -3.19 7.22
C ASN A 159 9.71 -4.24 7.02
N ALA A 160 10.22 -4.44 5.80
CA ALA A 160 11.24 -5.45 5.54
C ALA A 160 12.58 -5.13 6.23
N SER A 161 12.99 -3.85 6.31
CA SER A 161 14.18 -3.43 7.07
C SER A 161 14.03 -3.70 8.55
N ASP A 162 12.88 -3.32 9.13
CA ASP A 162 12.60 -3.55 10.54
C ASP A 162 12.62 -5.04 10.89
N LYS A 163 12.07 -5.90 10.04
CA LYS A 163 12.07 -7.36 10.25
C LYS A 163 13.48 -7.96 10.28
N LEU A 164 14.41 -7.37 9.53
CA LEU A 164 15.80 -7.82 9.50
C LEU A 164 16.62 -7.31 10.68
N LEU A 165 16.35 -6.08 11.13
CA LEU A 165 17.17 -5.36 12.08
C LEU A 165 16.58 -5.28 13.50
N SER A 166 15.31 -5.63 13.69
CA SER A 166 14.65 -5.63 14.99
C SER A 166 14.71 -7.00 15.67
N ASP A 167 14.25 -7.06 16.91
CA ASP A 167 14.09 -8.31 17.63
C ASP A 167 13.31 -9.32 16.77
N SER A 168 13.90 -10.48 16.56
CA SER A 168 13.37 -11.50 15.63
C SER A 168 12.04 -12.11 16.08
N LEU A 169 11.77 -12.10 17.39
CA LEU A 169 10.57 -12.69 17.99
C LEU A 169 9.50 -11.66 18.30
N LYS A 170 9.93 -10.47 18.75
CA LYS A 170 9.03 -9.41 19.22
C LYS A 170 9.44 -8.03 18.70
N PRO A 171 9.41 -7.80 17.39
CA PRO A 171 9.73 -6.49 16.81
C PRO A 171 8.72 -5.40 17.24
N GLY A 172 7.55 -5.81 17.71
CA GLY A 172 6.40 -4.96 17.93
C GLY A 172 5.51 -4.84 16.71
N GLY A 173 4.45 -4.04 16.82
CA GLY A 173 3.44 -3.85 15.77
C GLY A 173 2.46 -2.77 16.17
N GLU A 174 1.33 -2.68 15.45
CA GLU A 174 0.20 -1.80 15.80
C GLU A 174 0.59 -0.32 15.91
N ILE A 175 1.39 0.15 14.96
CA ILE A 175 1.79 1.55 14.88
C ILE A 175 0.75 2.32 14.04
N TYR A 176 0.20 3.40 14.62
CA TYR A 176 -0.87 4.19 14.01
C TYR A 176 -0.56 5.69 14.05
N ILE A 177 -1.11 6.43 13.08
CA ILE A 177 -1.40 7.85 13.23
C ILE A 177 -2.83 7.94 13.74
N HIS A 178 -3.09 8.60 14.90
CA HIS A 178 -4.40 8.56 15.55
C HIS A 178 -4.74 9.84 16.30
N GLY A 179 -5.99 9.97 16.72
CA GLY A 179 -6.47 11.02 17.63
C GLY A 179 -6.06 10.79 19.08
N SER A 180 -6.65 11.56 20.00
CA SER A 180 -6.46 11.39 21.46
C SER A 180 -5.00 11.52 21.95
N CYS A 181 -4.37 12.60 21.76
CA CYS A 181 -3.01 13.07 22.17
C CYS A 181 -2.23 12.25 23.24
N VAL A 182 -2.27 10.92 23.20
CA VAL A 182 -1.53 9.99 24.07
C VAL A 182 -0.80 8.97 23.22
N THR A 183 0.40 8.54 23.64
CA THR A 183 1.15 7.54 22.86
C THR A 183 2.10 6.73 23.72
N VAL A 184 2.35 5.50 23.28
CA VAL A 184 3.39 4.59 23.74
C VAL A 184 4.25 4.06 22.58
N GLY A 185 4.26 4.81 21.43
CA GLY A 185 5.01 4.44 20.23
C GLY A 185 4.29 4.73 18.92
N CYS A 186 3.07 5.27 18.97
CA CYS A 186 2.30 5.75 17.80
C CYS A 186 2.55 7.25 17.53
N ILE A 187 1.92 7.79 16.50
CA ILE A 187 1.99 9.22 16.15
C ILE A 187 0.63 9.85 16.43
N PRO A 188 0.45 10.46 17.64
CA PRO A 188 -0.81 11.08 18.03
C PRO A 188 -0.90 12.50 17.48
N ILE A 189 -2.05 12.81 16.92
CA ILE A 189 -2.48 14.17 16.55
C ILE A 189 -3.84 14.43 17.21
N THR A 190 -4.34 15.69 17.18
CA THR A 190 -5.65 15.98 17.78
C THR A 190 -6.79 15.30 16.99
N ASP A 191 -7.95 15.09 17.64
CA ASP A 191 -9.13 14.52 16.99
C ASP A 191 -9.56 15.32 15.76
N GLN A 192 -9.46 16.64 15.82
CA GLN A 192 -9.76 17.50 14.67
C GLN A 192 -8.78 17.34 13.50
N GLN A 193 -7.52 17.04 13.80
CA GLN A 193 -6.48 16.83 12.79
C GLN A 193 -6.61 15.43 12.16
N ILE A 194 -6.89 14.39 12.97
CA ILE A 194 -7.10 13.07 12.42
C ILE A 194 -8.39 13.00 11.59
N ASP A 195 -9.45 13.75 11.93
CA ASP A 195 -10.62 13.92 11.08
C ASP A 195 -10.22 14.35 9.66
N GLU A 196 -9.39 15.40 9.56
CA GLU A 196 -8.94 15.92 8.27
C GLU A 196 -8.06 14.92 7.54
N LEU A 197 -7.08 14.33 8.24
CA LEU A 197 -6.13 13.39 7.65
C LEU A 197 -6.82 12.10 7.18
N TYR A 198 -7.75 11.58 7.98
CA TYR A 198 -8.53 10.39 7.66
C TYR A 198 -9.40 10.61 6.42
N VAL A 199 -10.07 11.76 6.34
CA VAL A 199 -10.87 12.15 5.16
C VAL A 199 -9.97 12.28 3.93
N LEU A 200 -8.84 12.96 4.02
CA LEU A 200 -7.89 13.09 2.91
C LEU A 200 -7.41 11.72 2.41
N ALA A 201 -7.02 10.85 3.34
CA ALA A 201 -6.55 9.50 3.03
C ALA A 201 -7.64 8.63 2.40
N ALA A 202 -8.88 8.71 2.92
CA ALA A 202 -10.01 7.96 2.39
C ALA A 202 -10.35 8.39 0.95
N TYR A 203 -10.36 9.70 0.68
CA TYR A 203 -10.59 10.19 -0.67
C TYR A 203 -9.45 9.84 -1.63
N ALA A 204 -8.19 9.91 -1.21
CA ALA A 204 -7.07 9.48 -2.05
C ALA A 204 -7.13 7.97 -2.37
N ARG A 205 -7.51 7.14 -1.40
CA ARG A 205 -7.74 5.72 -1.62
C ARG A 205 -8.88 5.45 -2.60
N GLU A 206 -9.98 6.19 -2.51
CA GLU A 206 -11.09 6.13 -3.48
C GLU A 206 -10.63 6.47 -4.90
N GLN A 207 -9.65 7.39 -5.05
CA GLN A 207 -9.05 7.74 -6.34
C GLN A 207 -8.00 6.70 -6.82
N GLY A 208 -7.85 5.58 -6.13
CA GLY A 208 -6.95 4.48 -6.53
C GLY A 208 -5.57 4.48 -5.87
N GLN A 209 -5.30 5.37 -4.91
CA GLN A 209 -4.05 5.32 -4.16
C GLN A 209 -4.15 4.28 -3.02
N HIS A 210 -3.93 3.01 -3.33
CA HIS A 210 -4.02 1.92 -2.35
C HIS A 210 -2.92 1.96 -1.29
N TYR A 211 -1.74 2.47 -1.63
CA TYR A 211 -0.57 2.60 -0.74
C TYR A 211 -0.25 4.09 -0.57
N ILE A 212 -0.63 4.64 0.57
CA ILE A 212 -0.35 6.04 0.91
C ILE A 212 0.99 6.07 1.65
N PRO A 213 2.07 6.63 1.06
CA PRO A 213 3.38 6.62 1.67
C PRO A 213 3.42 7.47 2.94
N VAL A 214 4.10 6.92 3.97
CA VAL A 214 4.38 7.60 5.23
C VAL A 214 5.86 7.43 5.54
N HIS A 215 6.62 8.52 5.50
CA HIS A 215 8.02 8.51 5.87
C HIS A 215 8.18 9.16 7.25
N ILE A 216 8.90 8.50 8.13
CA ILE A 216 9.15 8.97 9.49
C ILE A 216 10.64 9.23 9.64
N PHE A 217 10.98 10.48 9.91
CA PHE A 217 12.35 10.99 10.02
C PHE A 217 12.68 11.33 11.48
N PRO A 218 13.96 11.23 11.90
CA PRO A 218 14.37 11.69 13.22
C PRO A 218 14.11 13.17 13.41
N CYS A 219 14.42 13.98 12.40
CA CYS A 219 14.24 15.44 12.46
C CYS A 219 14.09 16.03 11.06
N ARG A 220 13.82 17.33 11.00
CA ARG A 220 13.96 18.14 9.79
C ARG A 220 15.43 18.41 9.51
N TYR A 221 15.94 17.90 8.40
CA TYR A 221 17.35 18.08 8.03
C TYR A 221 17.69 19.47 7.46
N ASP A 222 16.66 20.31 7.21
CA ASP A 222 16.81 21.71 6.83
C ASP A 222 16.78 22.70 8.01
N VAL A 223 16.59 22.20 9.24
CA VAL A 223 16.58 23.00 10.47
C VAL A 223 17.90 22.82 11.22
N PRO A 224 18.77 23.85 11.31
CA PRO A 224 20.11 23.71 11.91
C PRO A 224 20.10 23.19 13.36
N LYS A 225 19.14 23.63 14.19
CA LYS A 225 18.99 23.17 15.58
C LYS A 225 18.68 21.68 15.65
N SER A 226 17.80 21.20 14.80
CA SER A 226 17.38 19.80 14.76
C SER A 226 18.54 18.90 14.29
N VAL A 227 19.30 19.37 13.29
CA VAL A 227 20.51 18.68 12.81
C VAL A 227 21.61 18.65 13.85
N ALA A 228 21.82 19.76 14.58
CA ALA A 228 22.82 19.83 15.66
C ALA A 228 22.50 18.82 16.78
N TYR A 229 21.23 18.72 17.17
CA TYR A 229 20.79 17.71 18.15
C TYR A 229 21.01 16.28 17.66
N LEU A 230 20.63 15.99 16.40
CA LEU A 230 20.83 14.66 15.80
C LEU A 230 22.32 14.30 15.75
N ASN A 231 23.19 15.23 15.33
CA ASN A 231 24.63 15.01 15.27
C ASN A 231 25.24 14.75 16.66
N ASP A 232 24.80 15.46 17.69
CA ASP A 232 25.24 15.21 19.06
C ASP A 232 24.80 13.83 19.57
N LEU A 233 23.57 13.43 19.26
CA LEU A 233 23.03 12.12 19.62
C LEU A 233 23.77 10.96 18.92
N THR A 234 24.20 11.16 17.67
CA THR A 234 24.80 10.09 16.85
C THR A 234 26.33 10.09 16.84
N LYS A 235 26.99 11.04 17.54
CA LYS A 235 28.45 11.21 17.48
C LYS A 235 29.24 9.97 17.90
N ASP A 236 28.72 9.25 18.91
CA ASP A 236 29.36 8.07 19.49
C ASP A 236 28.66 6.76 19.08
N ASP A 237 27.67 6.82 18.18
CA ASP A 237 26.95 5.67 17.64
C ASP A 237 27.01 5.65 16.10
N PRO A 238 28.04 5.00 15.52
CA PRO A 238 28.18 4.90 14.05
C PRO A 238 27.00 4.19 13.37
N THR A 239 26.36 3.24 14.04
CA THR A 239 25.24 2.49 13.49
C THR A 239 24.00 3.36 13.36
N LEU A 240 23.69 4.12 14.43
CA LEU A 240 22.60 5.08 14.41
C LEU A 240 22.86 6.21 13.42
N LYS A 241 24.11 6.69 13.34
CA LYS A 241 24.50 7.71 12.36
C LYS A 241 24.26 7.23 10.92
N ASP A 242 24.75 6.05 10.59
CA ASP A 242 24.57 5.46 9.27
C ASP A 242 23.08 5.28 8.92
N PHE A 243 22.28 4.80 9.85
CA PHE A 243 20.83 4.67 9.66
C PHE A 243 20.17 6.03 9.38
N THR A 244 20.51 7.07 10.14
CA THR A 244 19.93 8.40 9.95
C THR A 244 20.42 9.08 8.67
N ASP A 245 21.64 8.78 8.21
CA ASP A 245 22.16 9.25 6.93
C ASP A 245 21.39 8.63 5.74
N GLN A 246 21.03 7.33 5.81
CA GLN A 246 20.16 6.70 4.80
C GLN A 246 18.78 7.38 4.71
N LEU A 247 18.20 7.77 5.83
CA LEU A 247 16.93 8.51 5.84
C LEU A 247 17.12 9.92 5.26
N LYS A 248 18.25 10.58 5.54
CA LYS A 248 18.60 11.90 5.02
C LYS A 248 18.69 11.92 3.51
N ASP A 249 19.18 10.86 2.88
CA ASP A 249 19.24 10.74 1.42
C ASP A 249 17.85 10.85 0.79
N ALA A 250 16.88 10.12 1.33
CA ALA A 250 15.49 10.19 0.86
C ALA A 250 14.85 11.56 1.10
N TYR A 251 15.14 12.16 2.27
CA TYR A 251 14.68 13.52 2.59
C TYR A 251 15.23 14.51 1.57
N THR A 252 16.54 14.50 1.33
CA THR A 252 17.24 15.41 0.41
C THR A 252 16.73 15.25 -1.01
N TYR A 253 16.55 14.02 -1.47
CA TYR A 253 15.97 13.75 -2.78
C TYR A 253 14.58 14.39 -2.92
N PHE A 254 13.71 14.20 -1.93
CA PHE A 254 12.37 14.79 -1.96
C PHE A 254 12.42 16.32 -1.90
N GLU A 255 13.26 16.92 -1.07
CA GLU A 255 13.39 18.37 -1.01
C GLU A 255 13.81 18.97 -2.36
N LYS A 256 14.74 18.32 -3.06
CA LYS A 256 15.23 18.75 -4.37
C LYS A 256 14.20 18.59 -5.49
N THR A 257 13.45 17.49 -5.48
CA THR A 257 12.62 17.08 -6.63
C THR A 257 11.12 17.25 -6.40
N LYS A 258 10.69 17.28 -5.13
CA LYS A 258 9.30 17.14 -4.69
C LYS A 258 8.62 15.88 -5.26
N ARG A 259 9.43 14.82 -5.46
CA ARG A 259 9.00 13.48 -5.89
C ARG A 259 9.49 12.44 -4.89
N LEU A 260 8.77 11.35 -4.78
CA LEU A 260 9.21 10.24 -3.93
C LEU A 260 10.42 9.54 -4.57
N PRO A 261 11.47 9.27 -3.78
CA PRO A 261 12.55 8.41 -4.22
C PRO A 261 12.09 6.96 -4.35
N VAL A 262 12.85 6.17 -5.09
CA VAL A 262 12.76 4.71 -4.99
C VAL A 262 13.65 4.27 -3.83
N VAL A 263 13.04 3.70 -2.81
CA VAL A 263 13.76 3.16 -1.65
C VAL A 263 13.80 1.64 -1.76
N MET A 264 14.99 1.09 -1.83
CA MET A 264 15.24 -0.35 -1.78
C MET A 264 15.76 -0.73 -0.40
N ILE A 265 15.55 -1.98 -0.02
CA ILE A 265 16.08 -2.56 1.22
C ILE A 265 17.07 -3.63 0.77
N THR A 266 18.30 -3.50 1.24
CA THR A 266 19.39 -4.45 0.98
C THR A 266 19.26 -5.69 1.87
N ASP A 267 20.01 -6.74 1.56
CA ASP A 267 19.93 -8.02 2.28
C ASP A 267 20.32 -7.90 3.77
N ASP A 268 21.11 -6.89 4.11
CA ASP A 268 21.48 -6.53 5.49
C ASP A 268 20.48 -5.58 6.17
N GLY A 269 19.36 -5.29 5.52
CA GLY A 269 18.26 -4.47 6.07
C GLY A 269 18.44 -2.96 5.92
N ARG A 270 19.49 -2.49 5.26
CA ARG A 270 19.75 -1.05 5.06
C ARG A 270 18.85 -0.49 3.97
N TYR A 271 18.53 0.78 4.07
CA TYR A 271 17.85 1.51 3.01
C TYR A 271 18.85 2.01 1.98
N HIS A 272 18.56 1.78 0.72
CA HIS A 272 19.27 2.36 -0.40
C HIS A 272 18.34 3.24 -1.23
N VAL A 273 18.69 4.51 -1.36
CA VAL A 273 17.88 5.51 -2.06
C VAL A 273 18.41 5.68 -3.47
N ASN A 274 17.64 5.28 -4.45
CA ASN A 274 17.95 5.48 -5.86
C ASN A 274 17.26 6.73 -6.40
N GLU A 275 18.00 7.51 -7.18
CA GLU A 275 17.35 8.48 -8.04
C GLU A 275 16.42 7.73 -8.99
N ALA A 276 15.16 8.17 -9.09
CA ALA A 276 14.22 7.65 -10.08
C ALA A 276 14.67 8.10 -11.49
N LYS A 277 15.78 7.56 -11.97
CA LYS A 277 16.21 7.73 -13.36
C LYS A 277 15.30 6.86 -14.23
N GLY A 278 14.32 7.52 -14.87
CA GLY A 278 13.69 6.97 -16.06
C GLY A 278 12.54 5.99 -15.90
N LEU A 279 11.63 6.16 -14.94
CA LEU A 279 10.25 5.74 -15.17
C LEU A 279 9.49 6.87 -15.90
N VAL A 280 10.00 7.26 -17.06
CA VAL A 280 9.19 7.94 -18.08
C VAL A 280 8.28 6.86 -18.62
N ALA A 281 6.97 6.99 -18.38
CA ALA A 281 6.00 6.17 -19.10
C ALA A 281 6.34 6.28 -20.60
N PRO A 282 6.47 5.18 -21.32
CA PRO A 282 6.73 5.24 -22.75
C PRO A 282 5.60 6.07 -23.38
N LYS A 283 5.96 7.18 -24.02
CA LYS A 283 5.06 7.87 -24.95
C LYS A 283 4.62 6.82 -25.95
N GLY A 284 3.30 6.67 -26.07
CA GLY A 284 2.69 5.65 -26.90
C GLY A 284 3.38 5.48 -28.24
N THR A 285 4.00 4.36 -28.41
CA THR A 285 4.29 3.75 -29.70
C THR A 285 3.41 2.51 -29.78
N ALA A 286 2.70 2.45 -30.90
CA ALA A 286 1.81 1.38 -31.27
C ALA A 286 2.41 0.00 -30.95
N ALA A 287 1.54 -0.90 -30.53
CA ALA A 287 1.86 -2.30 -30.33
C ALA A 287 2.60 -2.87 -31.54
N THR A 288 3.92 -2.99 -31.42
CA THR A 288 4.71 -3.80 -32.33
C THR A 288 4.71 -5.21 -31.78
N ALA A 289 4.20 -6.12 -32.59
CA ALA A 289 4.11 -7.54 -32.28
C ALA A 289 5.41 -8.09 -31.71
N MET A 290 5.30 -8.85 -30.63
CA MET A 290 6.41 -9.60 -30.06
C MET A 290 6.98 -10.57 -31.10
N PRO A 291 8.31 -10.65 -31.27
CA PRO A 291 8.89 -11.69 -32.11
C PRO A 291 8.67 -13.04 -31.48
N THR A 292 8.14 -13.96 -32.26
CA THR A 292 8.00 -15.39 -31.94
C THR A 292 9.39 -15.98 -31.76
N LEU A 293 9.78 -16.32 -30.53
CA LEU A 293 10.98 -17.11 -30.30
C LEU A 293 10.70 -18.58 -30.66
N GLU A 294 11.38 -19.05 -31.67
CA GLU A 294 11.41 -20.46 -32.05
C GLU A 294 11.89 -21.33 -30.87
N GLN A 295 11.05 -22.29 -30.52
CA GLN A 295 11.36 -23.32 -29.55
C GLN A 295 12.42 -24.27 -30.12
N LYS A 296 13.63 -24.21 -29.60
CA LYS A 296 14.57 -25.34 -29.65
C LYS A 296 14.52 -26.07 -28.31
N GLY A 297 13.96 -27.26 -28.39
CA GLY A 297 14.07 -28.47 -27.57
C GLY A 297 14.55 -28.26 -26.11
N LEU A 298 13.62 -28.11 -25.18
CA LEU A 298 13.81 -28.44 -23.78
C LEU A 298 12.87 -29.59 -23.42
N VAL A 299 13.48 -30.62 -22.87
CA VAL A 299 12.83 -31.85 -22.38
C VAL A 299 11.70 -31.48 -21.44
N ALA A 300 10.49 -31.94 -21.75
CA ALA A 300 9.29 -31.68 -20.97
C ALA A 300 9.46 -32.25 -19.55
N SER A 301 9.82 -31.37 -18.61
CA SER A 301 9.57 -31.60 -17.20
C SER A 301 8.05 -31.63 -17.03
N ARG A 302 7.50 -32.73 -16.52
CA ARG A 302 6.06 -32.86 -16.29
C ARG A 302 5.60 -31.78 -15.32
N VAL A 303 5.02 -30.72 -15.88
CA VAL A 303 4.28 -29.72 -15.10
C VAL A 303 3.06 -30.43 -14.56
N ALA A 304 2.94 -30.51 -13.24
CA ALA A 304 1.74 -31.04 -12.61
C ALA A 304 0.52 -30.24 -13.09
N PRO A 305 -0.63 -30.88 -13.33
CA PRO A 305 -1.82 -30.18 -13.83
C PRO A 305 -2.23 -29.09 -12.85
N PRO A 306 -2.77 -27.94 -13.36
CA PRO A 306 -3.19 -26.84 -12.52
C PRO A 306 -4.22 -27.33 -11.48
N ARG A 307 -3.94 -27.07 -10.19
CA ARG A 307 -4.83 -27.45 -9.09
C ARG A 307 -6.17 -26.75 -9.26
N LYS A 308 -7.27 -27.50 -9.15
CA LYS A 308 -8.61 -26.91 -9.16
C LYS A 308 -8.81 -26.13 -7.84
N LEU A 309 -8.94 -24.82 -7.94
CA LEU A 309 -9.29 -23.98 -6.80
C LEU A 309 -10.69 -24.33 -6.29
N ARG A 310 -10.85 -24.39 -4.96
CA ARG A 310 -12.14 -24.63 -4.33
C ARG A 310 -13.03 -23.41 -4.51
N GLN A 311 -14.27 -23.61 -4.98
CA GLN A 311 -15.24 -22.53 -5.07
C GLN A 311 -15.78 -22.22 -3.67
N LEU A 312 -15.59 -21.00 -3.20
CA LEU A 312 -15.86 -20.59 -1.81
C LEU A 312 -17.08 -19.66 -1.66
N GLY A 313 -17.77 -19.35 -2.74
CA GLY A 313 -18.80 -18.33 -2.74
C GLY A 313 -18.23 -16.92 -2.50
N ASN A 314 -19.01 -16.06 -1.85
CA ASN A 314 -18.57 -14.70 -1.55
C ASN A 314 -17.56 -14.69 -0.38
N VAL A 315 -16.35 -14.17 -0.62
CA VAL A 315 -15.31 -13.97 0.40
C VAL A 315 -15.33 -12.49 0.79
N PRO A 316 -15.82 -12.13 2.00
CA PRO A 316 -15.97 -10.74 2.40
C PRO A 316 -14.61 -10.06 2.64
N ASP A 317 -14.49 -8.80 2.23
CA ASP A 317 -13.29 -7.98 2.50
C ASP A 317 -13.19 -7.56 3.97
N TYR A 318 -14.32 -7.44 4.65
CA TYR A 318 -14.41 -7.14 6.08
C TYR A 318 -14.98 -8.31 6.87
N VAL A 319 -14.46 -8.49 8.09
CA VAL A 319 -14.96 -9.45 9.09
C VAL A 319 -14.90 -8.81 10.49
N ASP A 320 -15.83 -9.17 11.35
CA ASP A 320 -15.84 -8.68 12.74
C ASP A 320 -14.74 -9.34 13.56
N GLN A 321 -14.38 -10.58 13.22
CA GLN A 321 -13.33 -11.34 13.85
C GLN A 321 -12.48 -12.07 12.79
N TRP A 322 -11.19 -11.84 12.84
CA TRP A 322 -10.22 -12.50 11.93
C TRP A 322 -10.04 -13.99 12.28
N PRO A 323 -9.69 -14.82 11.28
CA PRO A 323 -9.33 -16.20 11.54
C PRO A 323 -8.18 -16.31 12.54
N ARG A 324 -8.20 -17.34 13.38
CA ARG A 324 -7.14 -17.57 14.36
C ARG A 324 -6.53 -18.94 14.17
N TYR A 325 -5.19 -18.96 14.03
CA TYR A 325 -4.43 -20.20 13.98
C TYR A 325 -4.51 -20.94 15.34
N PRO A 326 -4.62 -22.28 15.36
CA PRO A 326 -4.61 -23.04 16.61
C PRO A 326 -3.29 -22.82 17.38
N GLY A 327 -3.41 -22.41 18.64
CA GLY A 327 -2.25 -22.02 19.45
C GLY A 327 -1.73 -20.60 19.22
N GLY A 328 -2.43 -19.78 18.39
CA GLY A 328 -2.16 -18.35 18.23
C GLY A 328 -0.96 -18.03 17.33
N ALA A 329 -0.50 -16.78 17.39
CA ALA A 329 0.52 -16.25 16.50
C ALA A 329 1.87 -16.96 16.62
N GLU A 330 2.28 -17.33 17.83
CA GLU A 330 3.54 -18.05 18.06
C GLU A 330 3.53 -19.47 17.45
N ALA A 331 2.40 -20.17 17.54
CA ALA A 331 2.26 -21.49 16.92
C ALA A 331 2.27 -21.38 15.39
N PHE A 332 1.68 -20.33 14.85
CA PHE A 332 1.72 -20.05 13.41
C PHE A 332 3.14 -19.70 12.94
N ALA A 333 3.87 -18.87 13.68
CA ALA A 333 5.27 -18.55 13.38
C ALA A 333 6.14 -19.83 13.34
N ARG A 334 6.05 -20.71 14.34
CA ARG A 334 6.74 -22.01 14.34
C ARG A 334 6.35 -22.92 13.17
N PHE A 335 5.09 -22.87 12.75
CA PHE A 335 4.66 -23.60 11.55
C PHE A 335 5.36 -23.04 10.31
N LEU A 336 5.39 -21.71 10.11
CA LEU A 336 6.05 -21.08 8.97
C LEU A 336 7.57 -21.31 8.96
N GLU A 337 8.22 -21.34 10.12
CA GLU A 337 9.64 -21.71 10.25
C GLU A 337 9.91 -23.13 9.76
N ARG A 338 9.07 -24.11 10.12
CA ARG A 338 9.18 -25.49 9.62
C ARG A 338 8.97 -25.55 8.11
N VAL A 339 7.97 -24.84 7.59
CA VAL A 339 7.72 -24.74 6.14
C VAL A 339 8.94 -24.14 5.44
N SER A 340 9.47 -23.03 5.96
CA SER A 340 10.68 -22.39 5.43
C SER A 340 11.85 -23.36 5.37
N ALA A 341 12.14 -24.06 6.46
CA ALA A 341 13.23 -25.03 6.52
C ALA A 341 13.03 -26.20 5.55
N ALA A 342 11.81 -26.71 5.39
CA ALA A 342 11.49 -27.81 4.49
C ALA A 342 11.69 -27.44 3.01
N VAL A 343 11.42 -26.18 2.62
CA VAL A 343 11.52 -25.76 1.23
C VAL A 343 12.84 -25.06 0.88
N ALA A 344 13.68 -24.75 1.86
CA ALA A 344 14.94 -24.01 1.65
C ALA A 344 15.89 -24.71 0.65
N ILE A 345 15.91 -26.03 0.61
CA ILE A 345 16.71 -26.82 -0.33
C ILE A 345 16.32 -26.64 -1.80
N HIS A 346 15.18 -26.04 -2.07
CA HIS A 346 14.67 -25.75 -3.40
C HIS A 346 14.92 -24.30 -3.84
N LEU A 347 15.67 -23.51 -3.05
CA LEU A 347 16.12 -22.20 -3.48
C LEU A 347 17.00 -22.32 -4.72
N PRO A 348 16.86 -21.45 -5.71
CA PRO A 348 17.75 -21.41 -6.86
C PRO A 348 19.21 -21.21 -6.46
N SER A 349 20.14 -21.77 -7.24
CA SER A 349 21.59 -21.64 -7.00
C SER A 349 22.00 -20.18 -6.84
N GLY A 350 22.77 -19.89 -5.78
CA GLY A 350 23.25 -18.53 -5.48
C GLY A 350 22.27 -17.68 -4.68
N ILE A 351 21.07 -18.18 -4.37
CA ILE A 351 20.11 -17.49 -3.49
C ILE A 351 20.09 -18.21 -2.14
N THR A 352 20.48 -17.48 -1.09
CA THR A 352 20.49 -18.00 0.29
C THR A 352 19.25 -17.60 1.07
N ARG A 353 18.53 -16.56 0.60
CA ARG A 353 17.30 -16.06 1.23
C ARG A 353 16.31 -15.59 0.18
N ALA A 354 15.03 -15.92 0.39
CA ALA A 354 13.94 -15.46 -0.45
C ALA A 354 12.71 -15.03 0.39
N PHE A 355 11.97 -14.04 -0.12
CA PHE A 355 10.70 -13.59 0.44
C PHE A 355 9.59 -13.90 -0.56
N LEU A 356 8.65 -14.76 -0.17
CA LEU A 356 7.51 -15.10 -0.99
C LEU A 356 6.22 -14.65 -0.32
N GLN A 357 5.31 -14.07 -1.09
CA GLN A 357 3.96 -13.75 -0.62
C GLN A 357 2.99 -14.81 -1.13
N VAL A 358 2.28 -15.42 -0.20
CA VAL A 358 1.27 -16.43 -0.48
C VAL A 358 -0.09 -15.90 -0.06
N GLU A 359 -1.02 -15.94 -1.00
CA GLU A 359 -2.44 -15.71 -0.76
C GLU A 359 -3.12 -17.05 -0.54
N PHE A 360 -4.01 -17.13 0.44
CA PHE A 360 -4.87 -18.29 0.69
C PHE A 360 -6.18 -17.84 1.34
N VAL A 361 -7.15 -18.74 1.42
CA VAL A 361 -8.42 -18.46 2.08
C VAL A 361 -8.61 -19.43 3.23
N VAL A 362 -8.92 -18.92 4.43
CA VAL A 362 -9.49 -19.74 5.50
C VAL A 362 -10.99 -19.78 5.26
N ASP A 363 -11.53 -20.97 4.96
CA ASP A 363 -12.95 -21.13 4.65
C ASP A 363 -13.85 -21.01 5.90
N LYS A 364 -15.15 -21.08 5.71
CA LYS A 364 -16.12 -20.98 6.81
C LYS A 364 -16.01 -22.09 7.86
N ASP A 365 -15.38 -23.21 7.50
CA ASP A 365 -15.15 -24.35 8.37
C ASP A 365 -13.75 -24.30 9.02
N GLY A 366 -13.01 -23.19 8.77
CA GLY A 366 -11.66 -22.96 9.28
C GLY A 366 -10.56 -23.62 8.47
N VAL A 367 -10.85 -24.25 7.34
CA VAL A 367 -9.86 -24.96 6.53
C VAL A 367 -9.11 -23.98 5.63
N PRO A 368 -7.76 -23.93 5.68
CA PRO A 368 -6.97 -23.13 4.74
C PRO A 368 -6.97 -23.77 3.35
N VAL A 369 -7.33 -23.02 2.33
CA VAL A 369 -7.48 -23.50 0.94
C VAL A 369 -7.03 -22.45 -0.07
N ASN A 370 -6.91 -22.85 -1.34
CA ASN A 370 -6.64 -21.95 -2.46
C ASN A 370 -5.31 -21.18 -2.33
N PHE A 371 -4.26 -21.87 -1.92
CA PHE A 371 -2.93 -21.29 -1.80
C PHE A 371 -2.39 -20.89 -3.18
N THR A 372 -1.91 -19.66 -3.29
CA THR A 372 -1.31 -19.11 -4.51
C THR A 372 -0.12 -18.23 -4.14
N VAL A 373 1.05 -18.46 -4.76
CA VAL A 373 2.18 -17.56 -4.64
C VAL A 373 1.90 -16.34 -5.53
N VAL A 374 1.55 -15.21 -4.90
CA VAL A 374 1.22 -13.96 -5.62
C VAL A 374 2.46 -13.09 -5.86
N ARG A 375 3.52 -13.31 -5.10
CA ARG A 375 4.83 -12.68 -5.28
C ARG A 375 5.93 -13.65 -4.86
N GLY A 376 6.92 -13.86 -5.74
CA GLY A 376 8.01 -14.80 -5.50
C GLY A 376 9.18 -14.54 -6.45
N LEU A 377 10.11 -15.49 -6.49
CA LEU A 377 11.25 -15.48 -7.39
C LEU A 377 10.80 -15.87 -8.81
N SER A 378 11.33 -15.17 -9.82
CA SER A 378 11.19 -15.58 -11.20
C SER A 378 11.82 -16.96 -11.40
N ASP A 379 11.21 -17.80 -12.24
CA ASP A 379 11.69 -19.13 -12.62
C ASP A 379 11.91 -20.15 -11.48
N ALA A 380 11.30 -19.90 -10.30
CA ALA A 380 11.37 -20.79 -9.12
C ALA A 380 10.12 -21.67 -8.96
N SER A 381 9.60 -22.24 -10.05
CA SER A 381 8.36 -23.02 -10.07
C SER A 381 8.37 -24.21 -9.11
N VAL A 382 9.51 -24.90 -8.98
CA VAL A 382 9.69 -26.02 -8.04
C VAL A 382 9.57 -25.55 -6.60
N LEU A 383 10.22 -24.44 -6.25
CA LEU A 383 10.14 -23.83 -4.92
C LEU A 383 8.69 -23.42 -4.60
N HIS A 384 8.01 -22.76 -5.54
CA HIS A 384 6.62 -22.34 -5.35
C HIS A 384 5.68 -23.52 -5.15
N GLN A 385 5.86 -24.59 -5.92
CA GLN A 385 5.06 -25.80 -5.78
C GLN A 385 5.29 -26.47 -4.42
N LYS A 386 6.55 -26.63 -4.02
CA LYS A 386 6.90 -27.24 -2.72
C LYS A 386 6.41 -26.39 -1.55
N LEU A 387 6.50 -25.08 -1.66
CA LEU A 387 5.95 -24.18 -0.66
C LEU A 387 4.43 -24.36 -0.48
N ILE A 388 3.68 -24.48 -1.58
CA ILE A 388 2.23 -24.71 -1.50
C ILE A 388 1.95 -26.09 -0.89
N GLU A 389 2.69 -27.13 -1.28
CA GLU A 389 2.53 -28.50 -0.72
C GLU A 389 2.72 -28.49 0.81
N GLU A 390 3.74 -27.81 1.31
CA GLU A 390 3.97 -27.69 2.75
C GLU A 390 2.89 -26.86 3.45
N LEU A 391 2.43 -25.77 2.84
CA LEU A 391 1.37 -24.94 3.40
C LEU A 391 0.02 -25.66 3.46
N GLU A 392 -0.27 -26.59 2.56
CA GLU A 392 -1.48 -27.41 2.59
C GLU A 392 -1.53 -28.38 3.79
N THR A 393 -0.41 -28.57 4.49
CA THR A 393 -0.37 -29.34 5.75
C THR A 393 -0.85 -28.51 6.96
N MET A 394 -1.22 -27.26 6.74
CA MET A 394 -1.66 -26.33 7.78
C MET A 394 -2.92 -26.85 8.47
N PRO A 395 -2.98 -26.85 9.81
CA PRO A 395 -4.17 -27.29 10.54
C PRO A 395 -5.34 -26.31 10.33
N SER A 396 -6.55 -26.77 10.65
CA SER A 396 -7.74 -25.92 10.61
C SER A 396 -7.65 -24.79 11.65
N TRP A 397 -8.11 -23.61 11.27
CA TRP A 397 -8.16 -22.38 12.07
C TRP A 397 -9.53 -22.20 12.72
N SER A 398 -9.65 -21.34 13.72
CA SER A 398 -10.93 -20.75 14.02
C SER A 398 -11.34 -19.84 12.87
N PRO A 399 -12.51 -20.02 12.24
CA PRO A 399 -12.89 -19.23 11.07
C PRO A 399 -13.12 -17.76 11.40
N ALA A 400 -13.08 -16.90 10.37
CA ALA A 400 -13.54 -15.54 10.50
C ALA A 400 -15.03 -15.46 10.84
N LEU A 401 -15.41 -14.41 11.58
CA LEU A 401 -16.83 -14.16 11.88
C LEU A 401 -17.29 -12.84 11.28
N LEU A 402 -18.46 -12.84 10.67
CA LEU A 402 -19.20 -11.67 10.23
C LEU A 402 -20.63 -11.79 10.76
N ALA A 403 -21.09 -10.81 11.53
CA ALA A 403 -22.38 -10.85 12.24
C ALA A 403 -22.55 -12.16 13.05
N LYS A 404 -21.49 -12.61 13.73
CA LYS A 404 -21.39 -13.86 14.50
C LYS A 404 -21.54 -15.15 13.67
N LYS A 405 -21.55 -15.09 12.35
CA LYS A 405 -21.59 -16.25 11.45
C LYS A 405 -20.22 -16.53 10.87
N PRO A 406 -19.78 -17.79 10.78
CA PRO A 406 -18.54 -18.16 10.12
C PRO A 406 -18.58 -17.80 8.64
N VAL A 407 -17.54 -17.14 8.17
CA VAL A 407 -17.38 -16.73 6.77
C VAL A 407 -15.96 -17.03 6.28
N PRO A 408 -15.77 -17.29 4.99
CA PRO A 408 -14.42 -17.41 4.43
C PRO A 408 -13.69 -16.07 4.49
N LYS A 409 -12.37 -16.11 4.68
CA LYS A 409 -11.53 -14.89 4.70
C LYS A 409 -10.23 -15.10 3.95
N LYS A 410 -9.94 -14.18 3.03
CA LYS A 410 -8.67 -14.12 2.31
C LYS A 410 -7.56 -13.66 3.25
N MET A 411 -6.45 -14.37 3.21
CA MET A 411 -5.24 -14.12 3.97
C MET A 411 -4.08 -13.89 3.02
N LEU A 412 -3.19 -12.98 3.37
CA LEU A 412 -1.93 -12.75 2.66
C LEU A 412 -0.79 -12.91 3.67
N GLN A 413 0.12 -13.83 3.39
CA GLN A 413 1.23 -14.15 4.27
C GLN A 413 2.57 -14.01 3.52
N THR A 414 3.49 -13.25 4.11
CA THR A 414 4.89 -13.27 3.66
C THR A 414 5.64 -14.38 4.37
N ILE A 415 6.35 -15.19 3.60
CA ILE A 415 7.16 -16.31 4.09
C ILE A 415 8.60 -16.03 3.70
N THR A 416 9.47 -16.04 4.69
CA THR A 416 10.91 -15.93 4.49
C THR A 416 11.48 -17.34 4.42
N ILE A 417 12.24 -17.63 3.40
CA ILE A 417 12.92 -18.91 3.20
C ILE A 417 14.41 -18.65 3.30
N ASP A 418 15.07 -19.30 4.25
CA ASP A 418 16.51 -19.18 4.52
C ASP A 418 17.19 -20.52 4.34
N LEU A 419 18.26 -20.54 3.53
CA LEU A 419 19.20 -21.65 3.48
C LEU A 419 20.19 -21.45 4.62
N LYS A 420 20.00 -22.21 5.72
CA LYS A 420 20.91 -22.17 6.89
C LYS A 420 22.19 -22.92 6.62
#